data_a52492f7e3bc5e199d585b7038e7e427
#
_entry.id   a52492f7e3bc5e199d585b7038e7e427
#
_cell.length_a   1.000
_cell.length_b   1.000
_cell.length_c   1.000
_cell.angle_alpha   90.00
_cell.angle_beta   90.00
_cell.angle_gamma   90.00
#
_symmetry.space_group_name_H-M   'P 1'
#
loop_
_entity.id
_entity.type
_entity.pdbx_description
1 polymer ?
#
loop_
_entity_poly.entity_id
_entity_poly.type
_entity_poly.pdbx_seq_one_letter_code
_entity_poly.pdbx_strand_id
1 'polypeptide(L)'
;LFYDLLSETCSYLNQKGFEVDVDVNWSDRKVSVYTEYIVRILDNISSNIVKYADSRYKIVISSVNTENMLGFRFENREVSLEEKTDSSGVGLQSIKNMMKKMNGKCRITHENDIFAVELYFPYIS
;
A
#
# COMPACT_ATOMS: atom_id res chain seq x y z
N LEU A 1 -9.77 -9.66 8.25
CA LEU A 1 -10.07 -8.43 7.51
C LEU A 1 -8.98 -8.06 6.52
N PHE A 2 -7.75 -7.88 6.97
CA PHE A 2 -6.65 -7.51 6.08
C PHE A 2 -6.39 -8.56 5.01
N TYR A 3 -6.45 -9.83 5.38
CA TYR A 3 -6.22 -10.92 4.42
C TYR A 3 -7.19 -10.80 3.24
N ASP A 4 -8.47 -10.65 3.52
CA ASP A 4 -9.49 -10.58 2.48
C ASP A 4 -9.32 -9.34 1.60
N LEU A 5 -9.04 -8.20 2.21
CA LEU A 5 -8.85 -6.96 1.47
C LEU A 5 -7.59 -6.98 0.63
N LEU A 6 -6.50 -7.54 1.14
CA LEU A 6 -5.28 -7.70 0.35
C LEU A 6 -5.48 -8.67 -0.81
N SER A 7 -6.24 -9.74 -0.60
CA SER A 7 -6.55 -10.68 -1.67
C SER A 7 -7.34 -10.02 -2.79
N GLU A 8 -8.31 -9.18 -2.45
CA GLU A 8 -9.06 -8.40 -3.44
C GLU A 8 -8.15 -7.45 -4.20
N THR A 9 -7.25 -6.78 -3.50
CA THR A 9 -6.28 -5.87 -4.12
C THR A 9 -5.39 -6.62 -5.10
N CYS A 10 -4.88 -7.78 -4.72
CA CYS A 10 -4.05 -8.61 -5.60
C CYS A 10 -4.81 -9.05 -6.85
N SER A 11 -6.07 -9.48 -6.68
CA SER A 11 -6.91 -9.87 -7.81
C SER A 11 -7.13 -8.71 -8.78
N TYR A 12 -7.40 -7.53 -8.25
CA TYR A 12 -7.58 -6.32 -9.07
C TYR A 12 -6.31 -6.01 -9.87
N LEU A 13 -5.15 -6.04 -9.21
CA LEU A 13 -3.87 -5.75 -9.87
C LEU A 13 -3.53 -6.81 -10.93
N ASN A 14 -3.82 -8.08 -10.65
CA ASN A 14 -3.64 -9.15 -11.62
C ASN A 14 -4.51 -8.92 -12.87
N GLN A 15 -5.75 -8.49 -12.69
CA GLN A 15 -6.63 -8.18 -13.82
C GLN A 15 -6.09 -7.02 -14.66
N LYS A 16 -5.34 -6.11 -14.05
CA LYS A 16 -4.73 -4.98 -14.75
C LYS A 16 -3.37 -5.31 -15.36
N GLY A 17 -2.93 -6.55 -15.29
CA GLY A 17 -1.70 -7.00 -15.94
C GLY A 17 -0.47 -6.99 -15.07
N PHE A 18 -0.62 -6.88 -13.76
CA PHE A 18 0.52 -6.89 -12.84
C PHE A 18 0.65 -8.24 -12.13
N GLU A 19 1.89 -8.72 -12.00
CA GLU A 19 2.18 -9.83 -11.11
C GLU A 19 2.42 -9.28 -9.71
N VAL A 20 1.90 -9.97 -8.71
CA VAL A 20 2.02 -9.53 -7.32
C VAL A 20 2.64 -10.64 -6.48
N ASP A 21 3.73 -10.31 -5.79
CA ASP A 21 4.33 -11.18 -4.78
C ASP A 21 3.86 -10.71 -3.41
N VAL A 22 3.32 -11.63 -2.63
CA VAL A 22 2.86 -11.33 -1.27
C VAL A 22 3.70 -12.12 -0.28
N ASP A 23 4.40 -11.41 0.60
CA ASP A 23 5.20 -12.00 1.66
C ASP A 23 4.85 -11.32 2.97
N VAL A 24 3.70 -11.70 3.53
CA VAL A 24 3.14 -11.06 4.72
C VAL A 24 3.11 -12.06 5.87
N ASN A 25 3.71 -11.68 6.99
CA ASN A 25 3.65 -12.43 8.23
C ASN A 25 2.46 -11.94 9.05
N TRP A 26 1.45 -12.78 9.18
CA TRP A 26 0.25 -12.45 9.94
C TRP A 26 0.53 -12.59 11.43
N SER A 27 0.09 -11.61 12.19
CA SER A 27 0.23 -11.58 13.65
C SER A 27 -1.09 -11.93 14.30
N ASP A 28 -1.06 -12.63 15.43
CA ASP A 28 -2.24 -12.87 16.25
C ASP A 28 -2.68 -11.62 17.03
N ARG A 29 -1.83 -10.61 17.07
CA ARG A 29 -2.13 -9.36 17.76
C ARG A 29 -3.11 -8.54 16.93
N LYS A 30 -3.97 -7.82 17.62
CA LYS A 30 -5.05 -7.06 16.99
C LYS A 30 -4.70 -5.59 16.84
N VAL A 31 -5.28 -4.99 15.81
CA VAL A 31 -5.23 -3.54 15.59
C VAL A 31 -6.65 -3.03 15.48
N SER A 32 -6.84 -1.75 15.81
CA SER A 32 -8.14 -1.09 15.67
C SER A 32 -8.11 -0.22 14.43
N VAL A 33 -9.01 -0.50 13.50
CA VAL A 33 -9.08 0.23 12.23
C VAL A 33 -10.53 0.50 11.84
N TYR A 34 -10.71 1.47 10.96
CA TYR A 34 -12.00 1.70 10.31
C TYR A 34 -11.96 1.01 8.96
N THR A 35 -12.80 0.02 8.76
CA THR A 35 -12.83 -0.77 7.53
C THR A 35 -12.95 0.12 6.28
N GLU A 36 -13.81 1.14 6.33
CA GLU A 36 -13.96 2.07 5.20
C GLU A 36 -12.65 2.75 4.83
N TYR A 37 -11.86 3.14 5.83
CA TYR A 37 -10.58 3.77 5.57
C TYR A 37 -9.60 2.79 4.93
N ILE A 38 -9.57 1.55 5.40
CA ILE A 38 -8.67 0.54 4.82
C ILE A 38 -9.03 0.29 3.35
N VAL A 39 -10.32 0.17 3.04
CA VAL A 39 -10.78 -0.01 1.66
C VAL A 39 -10.33 1.16 0.78
N ARG A 40 -10.53 2.39 1.24
CA ARG A 40 -10.14 3.58 0.49
C ARG A 40 -8.63 3.69 0.32
N ILE A 41 -7.88 3.36 1.36
CA ILE A 41 -6.41 3.38 1.29
C ILE A 41 -5.93 2.39 0.25
N LEU A 42 -6.43 1.16 0.27
CA LEU A 42 -6.03 0.14 -0.70
C LEU A 42 -6.46 0.50 -2.12
N ASP A 43 -7.63 1.11 -2.29
CA ASP A 43 -8.07 1.60 -3.59
C ASP A 43 -7.14 2.70 -4.11
N ASN A 44 -6.74 3.62 -3.25
CA ASN A 44 -5.82 4.69 -3.64
C ASN A 44 -4.44 4.14 -4.01
N ILE A 45 -3.94 3.17 -3.24
CA ILE A 45 -2.66 2.52 -3.54
C ILE A 45 -2.75 1.79 -4.88
N SER A 46 -3.81 1.01 -5.09
CA SER A 46 -4.01 0.25 -6.32
C SER A 46 -4.14 1.16 -7.53
N SER A 47 -4.89 2.25 -7.40
CA SER A 47 -5.06 3.24 -8.47
C SER A 47 -3.72 3.86 -8.86
N ASN A 48 -2.88 4.21 -7.88
CA ASN A 48 -1.54 4.72 -8.15
C ASN A 48 -0.68 3.70 -8.89
N ILE A 49 -0.74 2.45 -8.45
CA ILE A 49 0.02 1.38 -9.11
C ILE A 49 -0.38 1.26 -10.57
N VAL A 50 -1.69 1.21 -10.84
CA VAL A 50 -2.18 1.07 -12.21
C VAL A 50 -1.76 2.25 -13.08
N LYS A 51 -1.70 3.45 -12.53
CA LYS A 51 -1.35 4.66 -13.28
C LYS A 51 0.15 4.78 -13.56
N TYR A 52 1.00 4.38 -12.62
CA TYR A 52 2.41 4.74 -12.66
C TYR A 52 3.37 3.57 -12.67
N ALA A 53 2.95 2.38 -12.25
CA ALA A 53 3.84 1.24 -12.16
C ALA A 53 4.14 0.65 -13.54
N ASP A 54 5.36 0.14 -13.68
CA ASP A 54 5.79 -0.58 -14.87
C ASP A 54 5.41 -2.06 -14.72
N SER A 55 4.51 -2.53 -15.58
CA SER A 55 3.97 -3.89 -15.49
C SER A 55 5.00 -5.00 -15.79
N ARG A 56 6.18 -4.62 -16.27
CA ARG A 56 7.27 -5.59 -16.49
C ARG A 56 7.90 -6.07 -15.18
N TYR A 57 7.63 -5.37 -14.09
CA TYR A 57 8.19 -5.69 -12.78
C TYR A 57 7.07 -6.06 -11.81
N LYS A 58 7.37 -6.98 -10.90
CA LYS A 58 6.39 -7.43 -9.91
C LYS A 58 6.07 -6.34 -8.91
N ILE A 59 4.82 -6.32 -8.47
CA ILE A 59 4.41 -5.56 -7.29
C ILE A 59 4.75 -6.42 -6.08
N VAL A 60 5.37 -5.84 -5.08
CA VAL A 60 5.75 -6.58 -3.87
C VAL A 60 4.97 -6.03 -2.68
N ILE A 61 4.21 -6.91 -2.04
CA ILE A 61 3.49 -6.58 -0.80
C ILE A 61 4.13 -7.40 0.31
N SER A 62 4.68 -6.73 1.31
CA SER A 62 5.42 -7.40 2.36
C SER A 62 5.08 -6.84 3.74
N SER A 63 5.44 -7.60 4.77
CA SER A 63 5.31 -7.16 6.16
C SER A 63 6.52 -6.33 6.55
N VAL A 64 6.25 -5.22 7.24
CA VAL A 64 7.29 -4.41 7.87
C VAL A 64 6.91 -4.20 9.34
N ASN A 65 6.52 -5.29 10.00
CA ASN A 65 6.08 -5.25 11.39
C ASN A 65 7.19 -4.75 12.30
N THR A 66 6.81 -3.93 13.28
CA THR A 66 7.71 -3.52 14.34
C THR A 66 7.21 -4.12 15.66
N GLU A 67 7.95 -3.90 16.73
CA GLU A 67 7.54 -4.39 18.06
C GLU A 67 6.15 -3.89 18.45
N ASN A 68 5.83 -2.66 18.07
CA ASN A 68 4.60 -2.00 18.49
C ASN A 68 3.54 -1.83 17.40
N MET A 69 3.88 -2.15 16.15
CA MET A 69 3.00 -1.86 15.02
C MET A 69 2.98 -2.99 14.00
N LEU A 70 1.79 -3.23 13.46
CA LEU A 70 1.62 -4.05 12.27
C LEU A 70 1.91 -3.17 11.06
N GLY A 71 2.81 -3.59 10.19
CA GLY A 71 3.19 -2.80 9.03
C GLY A 71 3.04 -3.57 7.73
N PHE A 72 2.58 -2.87 6.70
CA PHE A 72 2.50 -3.39 5.33
C PHE A 72 3.26 -2.44 4.40
N ARG A 73 4.04 -3.03 3.49
CA ARG A 73 4.77 -2.27 2.48
C ARG A 73 4.29 -2.68 1.09
N PHE A 74 3.92 -1.69 0.29
CA PHE A 74 3.52 -1.86 -1.10
C PHE A 74 4.58 -1.22 -1.98
N GLU A 75 5.29 -2.03 -2.75
CA GLU A 75 6.41 -1.56 -3.56
C GLU A 75 6.16 -1.83 -5.02
N ASN A 76 6.43 -0.83 -5.85
CA ASN A 76 6.38 -1.00 -7.30
C ASN A 76 7.50 -0.21 -7.96
N ARG A 77 7.87 -0.64 -9.17
CA ARG A 77 8.78 0.12 -10.01
C ARG A 77 7.96 0.96 -10.96
N GLU A 78 8.32 2.23 -11.11
CA GLU A 78 7.58 3.15 -11.95
C GLU A 78 8.12 3.20 -13.37
N VAL A 79 7.25 3.56 -14.31
CA VAL A 79 7.67 3.88 -15.68
C VAL A 79 8.52 5.15 -15.67
N SER A 80 9.28 5.35 -16.75
CA SER A 80 10.20 6.48 -16.87
C SER A 80 9.52 7.82 -16.58
N LEU A 81 10.28 8.72 -15.94
CA LEU A 81 9.83 10.06 -15.56
C LEU A 81 9.27 10.90 -16.70
N GLU A 82 9.74 10.65 -17.92
CA GLU A 82 9.31 11.42 -19.10
C GLU A 82 7.84 11.25 -19.44
N GLU A 83 7.23 10.19 -18.94
CA GLU A 83 5.82 9.88 -19.20
C GLU A 83 4.91 10.25 -18.03
N LYS A 84 5.48 10.78 -16.95
CA LYS A 84 4.67 11.14 -15.79
C LYS A 84 3.92 12.44 -16.04
N THR A 85 2.61 12.32 -16.09
CA THR A 85 1.76 13.47 -15.85
C THR A 85 1.79 13.74 -14.35
N ASP A 86 1.81 14.99 -13.96
CA ASP A 86 1.76 15.36 -12.56
C ASP A 86 0.61 14.65 -11.86
N SER A 87 0.95 13.74 -10.97
CA SER A 87 -0.04 13.31 -10.04
C SER A 87 -0.18 14.45 -9.04
N SER A 88 -1.39 14.82 -8.76
CA SER A 88 -1.67 15.89 -7.81
C SER A 88 -1.23 15.53 -6.38
N GLY A 89 -0.86 14.29 -6.12
CA GLY A 89 -0.56 13.82 -4.77
C GLY A 89 -1.78 13.72 -3.87
N VAL A 90 -2.96 13.97 -4.42
CA VAL A 90 -4.21 13.97 -3.64
C VAL A 90 -4.47 12.60 -3.02
N GLY A 91 -4.26 11.53 -3.79
CA GLY A 91 -4.45 10.18 -3.28
C GLY A 91 -3.52 9.86 -2.12
N LEU A 92 -2.24 10.27 -2.22
CA LEU A 92 -1.25 10.02 -1.18
C LEU A 92 -1.55 10.83 0.08
N GLN A 93 -1.96 12.09 -0.07
CA GLN A 93 -2.33 12.91 1.08
C GLN A 93 -3.56 12.34 1.78
N SER A 94 -4.51 11.83 1.02
CA SER A 94 -5.70 11.18 1.56
C SER A 94 -5.32 9.96 2.40
N ILE A 95 -4.38 9.14 1.92
CA ILE A 95 -3.88 7.98 2.67
C ILE A 95 -3.28 8.43 4.00
N LYS A 96 -2.41 9.44 3.97
CA LYS A 96 -1.79 9.96 5.19
C LYS A 96 -2.82 10.46 6.19
N ASN A 97 -3.84 11.17 5.71
CA ASN A 97 -4.89 11.70 6.57
C ASN A 97 -5.71 10.59 7.23
N MET A 98 -6.08 9.56 6.47
CA MET A 98 -6.82 8.43 7.00
C MET A 98 -6.00 7.63 8.00
N MET A 99 -4.72 7.40 7.71
CA MET A 99 -3.83 6.72 8.65
C MET A 99 -3.71 7.48 9.96
N LYS A 100 -3.56 8.80 9.88
CA LYS A 100 -3.48 9.64 11.08
C LYS A 100 -4.73 9.53 11.94
N LYS A 101 -5.90 9.48 11.31
CA LYS A 101 -7.17 9.33 12.04
C LYS A 101 -7.30 7.99 12.77
N MET A 102 -6.55 6.99 12.32
CA MET A 102 -6.51 5.68 12.97
C MET A 102 -5.31 5.53 13.91
N ASN A 103 -4.62 6.63 14.21
CA ASN A 103 -3.40 6.64 15.03
C ASN A 103 -2.26 5.83 14.41
N GLY A 104 -2.33 5.59 13.11
CA GLY A 104 -1.29 4.90 12.37
C GLY A 104 -0.29 5.86 11.77
N LYS A 105 0.65 5.29 11.03
CA LYS A 105 1.67 6.06 10.32
C LYS A 105 1.72 5.63 8.87
N CYS A 106 2.04 6.57 7.99
CA CYS A 106 2.26 6.29 6.58
C CYS A 106 3.62 6.85 6.19
N ARG A 107 4.42 6.01 5.56
CA ARG A 107 5.72 6.43 5.04
C ARG A 107 5.74 6.16 3.54
N ILE A 108 6.14 7.15 2.77
CA ILE A 108 6.23 7.05 1.33
C ILE A 108 7.68 7.32 0.92
N THR A 109 8.24 6.42 0.13
CA THR A 109 9.59 6.57 -0.40
C THR A 109 9.56 6.46 -1.92
N HIS A 110 10.45 7.20 -2.56
CA HIS A 110 10.55 7.20 -4.02
C HIS A 110 12.02 7.40 -4.39
N GLU A 111 12.71 6.32 -4.70
CA GLU A 111 14.13 6.34 -5.05
C GLU A 111 14.40 5.42 -6.22
N ASN A 112 15.16 5.90 -7.22
CA ASN A 112 15.61 5.07 -8.34
C ASN A 112 14.48 4.32 -9.04
N ASP A 113 13.38 5.01 -9.32
CA ASP A 113 12.18 4.45 -9.95
C ASP A 113 11.42 3.44 -9.08
N ILE A 114 11.84 3.22 -7.86
CA ILE A 114 11.12 2.37 -6.91
C ILE A 114 10.28 3.26 -6.01
N PHE A 115 8.98 3.01 -6.03
CA PHE A 115 8.01 3.72 -5.21
C PHE A 115 7.44 2.76 -4.17
N ALA A 116 7.39 3.18 -2.92
CA ALA A 116 6.86 2.35 -1.86
C ALA A 116 6.00 3.14 -0.90
N VAL A 117 4.90 2.51 -0.48
CA VAL A 117 4.02 3.04 0.56
C VAL A 117 4.05 2.05 1.71
N GLU A 118 4.36 2.53 2.90
CA GLU A 118 4.34 1.72 4.13
C GLU A 118 3.24 2.23 5.03
N LEU A 119 2.42 1.31 5.53
CA LEU A 119 1.32 1.60 6.43
C LEU A 119 1.58 0.91 7.75
N TYR A 120 1.48 1.64 8.85
CA TYR A 120 1.73 1.11 10.19
C TYR A 120 0.53 1.34 11.08
N PHE A 121 0.06 0.28 11.72
CA PHE A 121 -1.09 0.30 12.63
C PHE A 121 -0.64 -0.13 14.01
N PRO A 122 -0.91 0.67 15.07
CA PRO A 122 -0.51 0.28 16.42
C PRO A 122 -1.31 -0.93 16.89
N TYR A 123 -0.61 -1.86 17.53
CA TYR A 123 -1.29 -2.99 18.15
C TYR A 123 -2.11 -2.54 19.35
N ILE A 124 -3.25 -3.19 19.53
CA ILE A 124 -4.04 -3.05 20.75
C ILE A 124 -3.35 -3.89 21.82
N SER A 125 -2.98 -3.26 22.89
CA SER A 125 -2.28 -3.94 23.97
C SER A 125 -3.17 -4.89 24.77
#